data_2ddd52dedc559036574ce730c607f0df
#
_entry.id   2ddd52dedc559036574ce730c607f0df
#
_cell.length_a   1.000
_cell.length_b   1.000
_cell.length_c   1.000
_cell.angle_alpha   90.00
_cell.angle_beta   90.00
_cell.angle_gamma   90.00
#
_symmetry.space_group_name_H-M   'P 1'
#
loop_
_entity.id
_entity.type
_entity.pdbx_description
1 polymer ?
#
loop_
_entity_poly.entity_id
_entity_poly.type
_entity_poly.pdbx_seq_one_letter_code
_entity_poly.pdbx_strand_id
1 'polypeptide(L)' 'MKKITDIKPQVKIPTRCNIYLDNAFYCGMELETIMRHRLKIGTEIDPEKLAEIQAESESMRALDKALNFISRSQ' A
#
# COMPACT_ATOMS: atom_id res chain seq x y z
N MET A 1 6.09 -17.20 3.16
CA MET A 1 4.98 -16.25 3.10
C MET A 1 4.56 -15.80 4.48
N LYS A 2 4.05 -14.61 4.57
CA LYS A 2 3.56 -14.09 5.83
C LYS A 2 2.08 -13.79 5.73
N LYS A 3 1.41 -13.79 6.88
CA LYS A 3 -0.02 -13.56 6.91
C LYS A 3 -0.30 -12.15 7.41
N ILE A 4 -1.23 -11.48 6.74
CA ILE A 4 -1.70 -10.19 7.21
C ILE A 4 -2.55 -10.43 8.44
N THR A 5 -2.08 -9.96 9.59
CA THR A 5 -2.78 -10.20 10.85
C THR A 5 -3.67 -9.04 11.24
N ASP A 6 -3.43 -7.86 10.69
CA ASP A 6 -4.29 -6.73 10.97
C ASP A 6 -4.12 -5.65 9.90
N ILE A 7 -5.18 -4.88 9.69
CA ILE A 7 -5.16 -3.72 8.81
C ILE A 7 -5.95 -2.65 9.55
N LYS A 8 -5.26 -1.60 9.99
CA LYS A 8 -5.88 -0.56 10.80
C LYS A 8 -5.81 0.78 10.09
N PRO A 9 -6.90 1.53 10.02
CA PRO A 9 -6.85 2.86 9.42
C PRO A 9 -6.01 3.80 10.28
N GLN A 10 -5.30 4.70 9.61
CA GLN A 10 -4.52 5.71 10.31
C GLN A 10 -5.44 6.79 10.84
N VAL A 11 -5.13 7.24 12.05
CA VAL A 11 -6.02 8.19 12.73
C VAL A 11 -6.09 9.52 11.98
N LYS A 12 -4.95 10.01 11.53
CA LYS A 12 -4.89 11.33 10.91
C LYS A 12 -5.14 11.30 9.42
N ILE A 13 -4.95 10.14 8.79
CA ILE A 13 -5.13 10.01 7.34
C ILE A 13 -6.02 8.80 7.10
N PRO A 14 -7.33 8.99 7.07
CA PRO A 14 -8.27 7.86 6.97
C PRO A 14 -8.18 7.11 5.64
N THR A 15 -7.54 7.70 4.62
CA THR A 15 -7.35 7.01 3.35
C THR A 15 -6.15 6.08 3.35
N ARG A 16 -5.42 6.01 4.45
CA ARG A 16 -4.28 5.11 4.58
C ARG A 16 -4.50 4.14 5.71
N CYS A 17 -3.93 2.96 5.57
CA CYS A 17 -4.05 1.93 6.59
C CYS A 17 -2.68 1.38 6.94
N ASN A 18 -2.53 0.97 8.18
CA ASN A 18 -1.33 0.28 8.65
C ASN A 18 -1.53 -1.21 8.47
N ILE A 19 -0.57 -1.85 7.84
CA ILE A 19 -0.62 -3.28 7.59
C ILE A 19 0.32 -4.00 8.55
N TYR A 20 -0.21 -5.02 9.20
CA TYR A 20 0.53 -5.83 10.17
C TYR A 20 0.72 -7.23 9.62
N LEU A 21 1.97 -7.69 9.66
CA LEU A 21 2.31 -9.06 9.27
C LEU A 21 2.82 -9.79 10.51
N ASP A 22 2.26 -10.98 10.75
CA ASP A 22 2.65 -11.80 11.89
C ASP A 22 2.60 -11.01 13.20
N ASN A 23 1.55 -10.21 13.36
CA ASN A 23 1.31 -9.39 14.54
C ASN A 23 2.32 -8.26 14.74
N ALA A 24 3.06 -7.90 13.69
CA ALA A 24 4.04 -6.82 13.76
C ALA A 24 3.74 -5.80 12.67
N PHE A 25 3.87 -4.53 13.00
CA PHE A 25 3.69 -3.47 12.01
C PHE A 25 4.66 -3.65 10.86
N TYR A 26 4.15 -3.59 9.64
CA TYR A 26 4.98 -3.72 8.46
C TYR A 26 5.09 -2.41 7.70
N CYS A 27 3.97 -1.86 7.25
CA CYS A 27 4.00 -0.62 6.47
C CYS A 27 2.63 0.04 6.45
N GLY A 28 2.62 1.31 6.02
CA GLY A 28 1.39 2.01 5.73
C GLY A 28 1.15 1.99 4.23
N MET A 29 -0.10 1.95 3.83
CA MET A 29 -0.45 1.82 2.42
C MET A 29 -1.77 2.52 2.17
N GLU A 30 -1.95 3.05 0.96
CA GLU A 30 -3.22 3.67 0.59
C GLU A 30 -4.34 2.64 0.61
N LEU A 31 -5.49 3.04 1.12
CA LEU A 31 -6.64 2.15 1.17
C LEU A 31 -7.03 1.70 -0.24
N GLU A 32 -6.95 2.59 -1.20
CA GLU A 32 -7.27 2.25 -2.57
C GLU A 32 -6.40 1.13 -3.09
N THR A 33 -5.11 1.16 -2.77
CA THR A 33 -4.20 0.10 -3.18
C THR A 33 -4.56 -1.22 -2.51
N ILE A 34 -4.90 -1.15 -1.23
CA ILE A 34 -5.31 -2.33 -0.48
C ILE A 34 -6.53 -2.98 -1.12
N MET A 35 -7.50 -2.17 -1.49
CA MET A 35 -8.71 -2.66 -2.10
C MET A 35 -8.46 -3.21 -3.50
N ARG A 36 -7.58 -2.56 -4.25
CA ARG A 36 -7.25 -3.00 -5.60
C ARG A 36 -6.64 -4.40 -5.59
N HIS A 37 -5.78 -4.66 -4.62
CA HIS A 37 -5.13 -5.96 -4.51
C HIS A 37 -5.88 -6.92 -3.60
N ARG A 38 -7.02 -6.49 -3.10
CA ARG A 38 -7.89 -7.31 -2.25
C ARG A 38 -7.15 -7.84 -1.00
N LEU A 39 -6.33 -6.99 -0.45
CA LEU A 39 -5.62 -7.33 0.77
C LEU A 39 -6.58 -7.26 1.94
N LYS A 40 -6.52 -8.25 2.83
CA LYS A 40 -7.38 -8.28 3.98
C LYS A 40 -6.75 -9.12 5.07
N ILE A 41 -7.33 -9.02 6.27
CA ILE A 41 -6.85 -9.80 7.40
C ILE A 41 -6.98 -11.28 7.06
N GLY A 42 -5.91 -12.02 7.29
CA GLY A 42 -5.87 -13.44 6.97
C GLY A 42 -5.28 -13.77 5.62
N THR A 43 -5.03 -12.76 4.78
CA THR A 43 -4.40 -12.97 3.49
C THR A 43 -2.93 -13.34 3.68
N GLU A 44 -2.51 -14.42 3.03
CA GLU A 44 -1.10 -14.80 3.03
C GLU A 44 -0.44 -14.17 1.82
N ILE A 45 0.68 -13.51 2.05
CA ILE A 45 1.37 -12.79 0.98
C ILE A 45 2.88 -12.83 1.23
N ASP A 46 3.61 -12.86 0.13
CA ASP A 46 5.06 -12.78 0.19
C ASP A 46 5.45 -11.35 0.56
N PRO A 47 6.35 -11.17 1.54
CA PRO A 47 6.82 -9.82 1.88
C PRO A 47 7.39 -9.06 0.70
N GLU A 48 8.04 -9.77 -0.21
CA GLU A 48 8.57 -9.12 -1.41
C GLU A 48 7.44 -8.59 -2.29
N LYS A 49 6.38 -9.37 -2.41
CA LYS A 49 5.22 -8.94 -3.17
C LYS A 49 4.55 -7.75 -2.51
N LEU A 50 4.46 -7.77 -1.20
CA LEU A 50 3.86 -6.66 -0.47
C LEU A 50 4.70 -5.40 -0.63
N ALA A 51 6.02 -5.54 -0.65
CA ALA A 51 6.91 -4.40 -0.88
C ALA A 51 6.69 -3.81 -2.27
N GLU A 52 6.44 -4.66 -3.26
CA GLU A 52 6.13 -4.17 -4.60
C GLU A 52 4.83 -3.39 -4.61
N ILE A 53 3.82 -3.90 -3.92
CA ILE A 53 2.54 -3.22 -3.83
C ILE A 53 2.69 -1.90 -3.11
N GLN A 54 3.49 -1.87 -2.06
CA GLN A 54 3.75 -0.64 -1.34
C GLN A 54 4.44 0.39 -2.23
N ALA A 55 5.43 -0.06 -2.99
CA ALA A 55 6.12 0.83 -3.90
C ALA A 55 5.17 1.38 -4.96
N GLU A 56 4.24 0.55 -5.42
CA GLU A 56 3.24 1.00 -6.36
C GLU A 56 2.36 2.08 -5.75
N SER A 57 1.96 1.87 -4.50
CA SER A 57 1.13 2.84 -3.79
C SER A 57 1.82 4.19 -3.65
N GLU A 58 3.09 4.17 -3.28
CA GLU A 58 3.84 5.39 -3.15
C GLU A 58 4.14 6.01 -4.51
N SER A 59 4.36 5.19 -5.50
CA SER A 59 4.62 5.64 -6.84
C SER A 59 3.41 6.36 -7.43
N MET A 60 2.21 5.92 -7.08
CA MET A 60 1.00 6.59 -7.55
C MET A 60 0.92 8.03 -7.07
N ARG A 61 1.36 8.28 -5.85
CA ARG A 61 1.37 9.65 -5.32
C ARG A 61 2.40 10.50 -6.03
N ALA A 62 3.55 9.93 -6.32
CA ALA A 62 4.58 10.62 -7.06
C ALA A 62 4.21 10.78 -8.52
N LEU A 63 3.44 9.83 -9.03
CA LEU A 63 3.03 9.84 -10.42
C LEU A 63 2.14 11.03 -10.76
N ASP A 64 1.37 11.50 -9.82
CA ASP A 64 0.54 12.65 -10.04
C ASP A 64 1.36 13.84 -10.53
N LYS A 65 2.50 14.04 -9.90
CA LYS A 65 3.40 15.10 -10.31
C LYS A 65 4.20 14.72 -11.54
N ALA A 66 4.58 13.46 -11.61
CA ALA A 66 5.38 12.99 -12.73
C ALA A 66 4.59 12.99 -14.03
N LEU A 67 3.29 12.71 -13.93
CA LEU A 67 2.45 12.71 -15.12
C LEU A 67 2.39 14.07 -15.77
N ASN A 68 2.25 15.11 -14.97
CA ASN A 68 2.26 16.45 -15.50
C ASN A 68 3.57 16.76 -16.20
N PHE A 69 4.64 16.32 -15.60
CA PHE A 69 5.95 16.56 -16.15
C PHE A 69 6.17 15.79 -17.44
N ILE A 70 5.78 14.54 -17.44
CA ILE A 70 5.96 13.70 -18.62
C ILE A 70 5.09 14.17 -19.76
N SER A 71 3.89 14.58 -19.45
CA SER A 71 2.98 15.09 -20.47
C SER A 71 3.59 16.28 -21.22
N ARG A 72 4.28 17.13 -20.48
CA ARG A 72 4.87 18.31 -21.10
C ARG A 72 6.08 17.95 -21.94
N SER A 73 6.82 16.95 -21.53
CA SER A 73 8.02 16.58 -22.26
C SER A 73 7.69 15.87 -23.56
N GLN A 74 6.46 15.52 -23.75
CA GLN A 74 6.03 14.89 -24.97
C GLN A 74 5.21 15.82 -25.82
#